data_aabd825e3de2e698b471c6fc305f5ca4
#
_entry.id   aabd825e3de2e698b471c6fc305f5ca4
#
_cell.length_a   1.000
_cell.length_b   1.000
_cell.length_c   1.000
_cell.angle_alpha   90.00
_cell.angle_beta   90.00
_cell.angle_gamma   90.00
#
_symmetry.space_group_name_H-M   'P 1'
#
loop_
_entity.id
_entity.type
_entity.pdbx_description
1 polymer ?
#
loop_
_entity_poly.entity_id
_entity_poly.type
_entity_poly.pdbx_seq_one_letter_code
_entity_poly.pdbx_strand_id
1 'polypeptide(L)'
;MEKKPRKRRTKIQIAEEQVREYLACKNNFVYFCSNYILLELPGGDQHLKPYKKQAELIHKIHDEHFVLVLKSRQVGISTVTQAYCAWLAVFYKNVVIGIVSKDGPEATVFARTIAGMIEKLPPWMRPRGGQGGLGFDKRSEQSFILTNGSKCYAATVNPKAPTKTLRGKAVTFLVIDEAAFIEKIDEAWTGMVPALSTNQKHARAAGVPYGTVVLSTPNKTMGVGAWFYQRYMSALSGHDIFQPFVIHWKDIEELADDPEWYSTQCELFGNDPKKIQQELELKFVSSKGSFFDEEIIEKLQEQTKDLEPIEKTKYANGEIWKFAEPIKGRSYIIGVDTAPAHGEDKSAVTVWDYETLEQVWEYQGKCEVQDYVNIVFLAANIYPGSLVIELNSYGNQVVETLKDKTMPSNLYQEKTKTVPGLTTTAKTRPLMIDALYDYISQYPEIVKSRRLALELVGLVSKPSGRVEADTGCHDDLALSAAMAFYVRKYDPPLLLNASTLNDSAFTDIMKLNEVGLAGDMNNERLIQDIRENIDNNSLDSYIDILSLYTKK
;
A
#
# COMPACT_ATOMS: atom_id res chain seq x y z
N MET A 1 3.19 29.10 60.84
CA MET A 1 2.81 29.51 59.47
C MET A 1 1.33 29.22 59.26
N GLU A 2 0.50 30.23 59.38
CA GLU A 2 -0.94 30.11 59.12
C GLU A 2 -1.20 29.81 57.61
N LYS A 3 -1.90 28.70 57.34
CA LYS A 3 -2.38 28.37 55.99
C LYS A 3 -3.46 29.40 55.62
N LYS A 4 -3.17 30.35 54.71
CA LYS A 4 -4.19 31.23 54.13
C LYS A 4 -5.37 30.39 53.59
N PRO A 5 -6.62 30.73 53.93
CA PRO A 5 -7.80 30.00 53.47
C PRO A 5 -7.89 30.09 51.94
N ARG A 6 -7.91 28.93 51.24
CA ARG A 6 -8.15 28.86 49.79
C ARG A 6 -9.51 29.53 49.50
N LYS A 7 -9.51 30.64 48.74
CA LYS A 7 -10.75 31.27 48.27
C LYS A 7 -11.62 30.24 47.56
N ARG A 8 -12.85 30.06 48.00
CA ARG A 8 -13.84 29.21 47.35
C ARG A 8 -14.09 29.76 45.93
N ARG A 9 -13.87 28.94 44.89
CA ARG A 9 -14.14 29.32 43.50
C ARG A 9 -15.63 29.58 43.28
N THR A 10 -15.99 30.59 42.50
CA THR A 10 -17.37 30.83 42.14
C THR A 10 -17.86 29.80 41.11
N LYS A 11 -19.21 29.61 41.01
CA LYS A 11 -19.80 28.70 40.01
C LYS A 11 -19.40 29.11 38.58
N ILE A 12 -19.28 30.44 38.32
CA ILE A 12 -18.87 30.96 37.01
C ILE A 12 -17.43 30.57 36.70
N GLN A 13 -16.50 30.74 37.63
CA GLN A 13 -15.09 30.36 37.45
C GLN A 13 -14.93 28.86 37.18
N ILE A 14 -15.71 28.01 37.89
CA ILE A 14 -15.73 26.58 37.64
C ILE A 14 -16.21 26.23 36.23
N ALA A 15 -17.30 26.91 35.78
CA ALA A 15 -17.84 26.68 34.45
C ALA A 15 -16.84 27.12 33.35
N GLU A 16 -16.18 28.27 33.53
CA GLU A 16 -15.17 28.76 32.59
C GLU A 16 -13.94 27.80 32.51
N GLU A 17 -13.50 27.27 33.65
CA GLU A 17 -12.44 26.26 33.69
C GLU A 17 -12.84 24.98 32.95
N GLN A 18 -14.08 24.49 33.17
CA GLN A 18 -14.60 23.30 32.50
C GLN A 18 -14.72 23.50 30.98
N VAL A 19 -15.11 24.68 30.51
CA VAL A 19 -15.17 24.98 29.07
C VAL A 19 -13.79 25.02 28.47
N ARG A 20 -12.81 25.64 29.10
CA ARG A 20 -11.42 25.65 28.64
C ARG A 20 -10.83 24.25 28.56
N GLU A 21 -11.06 23.45 29.58
CA GLU A 21 -10.63 22.07 29.67
C GLU A 21 -11.28 21.19 28.60
N TYR A 22 -12.61 21.36 28.38
CA TYR A 22 -13.34 20.68 27.30
C TYR A 22 -12.73 20.99 25.93
N LEU A 23 -12.41 22.25 25.66
CA LEU A 23 -11.78 22.66 24.42
C LEU A 23 -10.35 22.14 24.28
N ALA A 24 -9.57 22.12 25.35
CA ALA A 24 -8.23 21.54 25.36
C ALA A 24 -8.29 20.03 25.01
N CYS A 25 -9.19 19.29 25.63
CA CYS A 25 -9.41 17.87 25.32
C CYS A 25 -9.92 17.63 23.90
N LYS A 26 -10.84 18.47 23.40
CA LYS A 26 -11.34 18.37 22.02
C LYS A 26 -10.23 18.60 20.99
N ASN A 27 -9.31 19.53 21.25
CA ASN A 27 -8.27 19.91 20.32
C ASN A 27 -6.98 19.07 20.45
N ASN A 28 -6.85 18.28 21.50
CA ASN A 28 -5.67 17.45 21.74
C ASN A 28 -6.08 16.08 22.31
N PHE A 29 -6.07 15.08 21.44
CA PHE A 29 -6.42 13.71 21.79
C PHE A 29 -5.49 13.11 22.85
N VAL A 30 -4.16 13.33 22.73
CA VAL A 30 -3.18 12.78 23.69
C VAL A 30 -3.39 13.39 25.07
N TYR A 31 -3.67 14.69 25.14
CA TYR A 31 -4.03 15.38 26.38
C TYR A 31 -5.28 14.79 27.00
N PHE A 32 -6.32 14.56 26.20
CA PHE A 32 -7.57 13.92 26.65
C PHE A 32 -7.32 12.54 27.23
N CYS A 33 -6.56 11.69 26.54
CA CYS A 33 -6.23 10.35 27.03
C CYS A 33 -5.49 10.40 28.36
N SER A 34 -4.44 11.23 28.44
CA SER A 34 -3.55 11.29 29.60
C SER A 34 -4.22 11.85 30.87
N ASN A 35 -5.34 12.55 30.73
CA ASN A 35 -6.02 13.16 31.88
C ASN A 35 -7.41 12.57 32.18
N TYR A 36 -8.05 11.90 31.20
CA TYR A 36 -9.47 11.53 31.35
C TYR A 36 -9.80 10.09 30.96
N ILE A 37 -9.02 9.43 30.12
CA ILE A 37 -9.30 8.02 29.77
C ILE A 37 -8.67 7.12 30.82
N LEU A 38 -9.52 6.38 31.50
CA LEU A 38 -9.13 5.39 32.52
C LEU A 38 -9.19 3.99 31.95
N LEU A 39 -8.09 3.26 32.10
CA LEU A 39 -7.97 1.83 31.82
C LEU A 39 -8.15 1.04 33.11
N GLU A 40 -8.97 -0.01 33.04
CA GLU A 40 -9.12 -0.98 34.14
C GLU A 40 -7.96 -1.98 34.10
N LEU A 41 -7.00 -1.79 34.98
CA LEU A 41 -5.83 -2.66 35.08
C LEU A 41 -5.83 -3.42 36.40
N PRO A 42 -5.19 -4.61 36.46
CA PRO A 42 -4.91 -5.25 37.75
C PRO A 42 -4.16 -4.28 38.67
N GLY A 43 -4.71 -4.03 39.83
CA GLY A 43 -4.15 -3.05 40.78
C GLY A 43 -4.83 -1.68 40.77
N GLY A 44 -5.78 -1.44 39.88
CA GLY A 44 -6.61 -0.23 39.83
C GLY A 44 -6.59 0.52 38.51
N ASP A 45 -7.48 1.49 38.42
CA ASP A 45 -7.62 2.32 37.21
C ASP A 45 -6.40 3.21 37.00
N GLN A 46 -5.90 3.26 35.78
CA GLN A 46 -4.79 4.13 35.37
C GLN A 46 -5.18 4.96 34.14
N HIS A 47 -4.63 6.17 34.05
CA HIS A 47 -4.82 6.99 32.86
C HIS A 47 -4.06 6.42 31.66
N LEU A 48 -4.74 6.38 30.50
CA LEU A 48 -4.10 5.99 29.24
C LEU A 48 -3.08 7.06 28.82
N LYS A 49 -1.83 6.68 28.80
CA LYS A 49 -0.73 7.50 28.25
C LYS A 49 -0.29 6.91 26.91
N PRO A 50 -0.77 7.42 25.77
CA PRO A 50 -0.38 6.88 24.48
C PRO A 50 1.13 6.97 24.29
N TYR A 51 1.77 5.88 23.88
CA TYR A 51 3.16 5.88 23.43
C TYR A 51 3.33 6.74 22.18
N LYS A 52 4.54 7.19 21.92
CA LYS A 52 4.84 8.06 20.77
C LYS A 52 4.28 7.50 19.47
N LYS A 53 4.55 6.21 19.19
CA LYS A 53 4.09 5.55 17.97
C LYS A 53 2.56 5.41 17.88
N GLN A 54 1.89 5.21 19.03
CA GLN A 54 0.43 5.21 19.10
C GLN A 54 -0.16 6.61 18.82
N ALA A 55 0.47 7.67 19.35
CA ALA A 55 0.07 9.04 19.06
C ALA A 55 0.26 9.40 17.58
N GLU A 56 1.37 8.99 16.96
CA GLU A 56 1.61 9.13 15.51
C GLU A 56 0.51 8.46 14.69
N LEU A 57 0.09 7.24 15.07
CA LEU A 57 -1.02 6.56 14.41
C LEU A 57 -2.31 7.38 14.45
N ILE A 58 -2.67 7.92 15.62
CA ILE A 58 -3.92 8.69 15.75
C ILE A 58 -3.87 9.98 14.93
N HIS A 59 -2.72 10.66 14.89
CA HIS A 59 -2.55 11.80 14.00
C HIS A 59 -2.73 11.37 12.53
N LYS A 60 -2.10 10.28 12.13
CA LYS A 60 -2.26 9.76 10.76
C LYS A 60 -3.70 9.39 10.42
N ILE A 61 -4.44 8.74 11.35
CA ILE A 61 -5.87 8.45 11.16
C ILE A 61 -6.69 9.74 11.00
N HIS A 62 -6.36 10.76 11.79
CA HIS A 62 -7.07 12.04 11.76
C HIS A 62 -6.85 12.81 10.44
N ASP A 63 -5.62 12.81 9.95
CA ASP A 63 -5.20 13.59 8.79
C ASP A 63 -5.48 12.87 7.46
N GLU A 64 -5.19 11.56 7.38
CA GLU A 64 -5.28 10.76 6.16
C GLU A 64 -6.63 10.06 5.96
N HIS A 65 -7.43 9.95 7.02
CA HIS A 65 -8.76 9.35 7.05
C HIS A 65 -8.85 7.84 6.78
N PHE A 66 -8.01 7.29 5.90
CA PHE A 66 -7.99 5.87 5.57
C PHE A 66 -6.61 5.31 5.91
N VAL A 67 -6.53 4.50 6.96
CA VAL A 67 -5.24 3.96 7.44
C VAL A 67 -5.34 2.45 7.60
N LEU A 68 -4.34 1.74 7.07
CA LEU A 68 -4.18 0.32 7.22
C LEU A 68 -2.95 0.03 8.08
N VAL A 69 -3.17 -0.63 9.21
CA VAL A 69 -2.17 -0.81 10.26
C VAL A 69 -1.74 -2.26 10.35
N LEU A 70 -0.49 -2.51 10.04
CA LEU A 70 0.19 -3.77 10.34
C LEU A 70 0.84 -3.64 11.73
N LYS A 71 0.43 -4.47 12.67
CA LYS A 71 0.83 -4.36 14.09
C LYS A 71 1.40 -5.66 14.64
N SER A 72 2.39 -5.58 15.54
CA SER A 72 2.70 -6.70 16.43
C SER A 72 1.59 -6.92 17.44
N ARG A 73 1.53 -8.11 18.01
CA ARG A 73 0.60 -8.39 19.09
C ARG A 73 0.93 -7.61 20.36
N GLN A 74 -0.09 -7.25 21.16
CA GLN A 74 0.02 -6.58 22.46
C GLN A 74 0.62 -5.16 22.45
N VAL A 75 0.70 -4.49 21.31
CA VAL A 75 1.20 -3.10 21.21
C VAL A 75 0.14 -2.01 21.54
N GLY A 76 -1.02 -2.40 22.10
CA GLY A 76 -2.03 -1.49 22.62
C GLY A 76 -2.82 -0.68 21.59
N ILE A 77 -2.75 -1.03 20.31
CA ILE A 77 -3.39 -0.27 19.23
C ILE A 77 -4.91 -0.33 19.29
N SER A 78 -5.50 -1.47 19.61
CA SER A 78 -6.96 -1.57 19.77
C SER A 78 -7.44 -0.65 20.89
N THR A 79 -6.70 -0.55 22.01
CA THR A 79 -7.01 0.33 23.15
C THR A 79 -6.97 1.81 22.77
N VAL A 80 -5.92 2.26 22.10
CA VAL A 80 -5.82 3.68 21.69
C VAL A 80 -6.85 4.03 20.63
N THR A 81 -7.23 3.08 19.76
CA THR A 81 -8.31 3.25 18.77
C THR A 81 -9.68 3.32 19.44
N GLN A 82 -9.93 2.53 20.49
CA GLN A 82 -11.13 2.62 21.31
C GLN A 82 -11.23 4.00 21.98
N ALA A 83 -10.13 4.50 22.52
CA ALA A 83 -10.08 5.85 23.11
C ALA A 83 -10.36 6.93 22.07
N TYR A 84 -9.85 6.78 20.84
CA TYR A 84 -10.15 7.69 19.73
C TYR A 84 -11.64 7.66 19.34
N CYS A 85 -12.25 6.49 19.30
CA CYS A 85 -13.69 6.33 19.12
C CYS A 85 -14.51 7.02 20.23
N ALA A 86 -14.09 6.88 21.49
CA ALA A 86 -14.70 7.58 22.62
C ALA A 86 -14.58 9.10 22.47
N TRP A 87 -13.42 9.60 22.08
CA TRP A 87 -13.16 11.00 21.80
C TRP A 87 -14.07 11.55 20.69
N LEU A 88 -14.17 10.83 19.55
CA LEU A 88 -15.08 11.19 18.47
C LEU A 88 -16.53 11.28 18.94
N ALA A 89 -16.99 10.25 19.67
CA ALA A 89 -18.37 10.17 20.13
C ALA A 89 -18.76 11.28 21.11
N VAL A 90 -17.82 11.72 21.95
CA VAL A 90 -18.06 12.75 23.00
C VAL A 90 -17.96 14.16 22.43
N PHE A 91 -16.92 14.45 21.66
CA PHE A 91 -16.63 15.84 21.23
C PHE A 91 -17.29 16.25 19.91
N TYR A 92 -17.84 15.30 19.14
CA TYR A 92 -18.58 15.57 17.92
C TYR A 92 -20.01 15.04 18.01
N LYS A 93 -20.93 15.71 17.33
CA LYS A 93 -22.35 15.33 17.31
C LYS A 93 -22.66 14.42 16.12
N ASN A 94 -23.60 13.51 16.31
CA ASN A 94 -24.13 12.65 15.26
C ASN A 94 -23.07 11.76 14.56
N VAL A 95 -21.95 11.47 15.22
CA VAL A 95 -20.94 10.56 14.71
C VAL A 95 -21.47 9.13 14.82
N VAL A 96 -21.36 8.37 13.75
CA VAL A 96 -21.72 6.95 13.72
C VAL A 96 -20.44 6.11 13.59
N ILE A 97 -20.12 5.37 14.63
CA ILE A 97 -18.95 4.49 14.70
C ILE A 97 -19.41 3.08 14.36
N GLY A 98 -18.80 2.48 13.34
CA GLY A 98 -18.93 1.08 13.01
C GLY A 98 -17.70 0.31 13.49
N ILE A 99 -17.91 -0.85 14.11
CA ILE A 99 -16.85 -1.74 14.54
C ILE A 99 -17.10 -3.10 13.93
N VAL A 100 -16.10 -3.63 13.24
CA VAL A 100 -16.10 -4.99 12.69
C VAL A 100 -14.89 -5.72 13.25
N SER A 101 -15.08 -6.91 13.80
CA SER A 101 -14.00 -7.78 14.27
C SER A 101 -14.21 -9.20 13.79
N LYS A 102 -13.22 -10.06 13.99
CA LYS A 102 -13.23 -11.45 13.53
C LYS A 102 -14.39 -12.27 14.09
N ASP A 103 -14.85 -11.94 15.30
CA ASP A 103 -16.00 -12.60 15.92
C ASP A 103 -16.87 -11.66 16.75
N GLY A 104 -18.09 -12.14 17.16
CA GLY A 104 -19.08 -11.37 17.91
C GLY A 104 -18.62 -10.94 19.29
N PRO A 105 -18.03 -11.83 20.09
CA PRO A 105 -17.49 -11.50 21.39
C PRO A 105 -16.47 -10.36 21.33
N GLU A 106 -15.49 -10.41 20.44
CA GLU A 106 -14.47 -9.36 20.32
C GLU A 106 -15.05 -8.00 19.88
N ALA A 107 -15.92 -8.00 18.86
CA ALA A 107 -16.61 -6.78 18.45
C ALA A 107 -17.43 -6.18 19.61
N THR A 108 -18.11 -7.01 20.39
CA THR A 108 -18.88 -6.60 21.57
C THR A 108 -18.00 -6.02 22.67
N VAL A 109 -16.86 -6.67 22.96
CA VAL A 109 -15.88 -6.17 23.95
C VAL A 109 -15.35 -4.81 23.50
N PHE A 110 -15.02 -4.65 22.21
CA PHE A 110 -14.53 -3.38 21.67
C PHE A 110 -15.53 -2.23 21.91
N ALA A 111 -16.81 -2.42 21.57
CA ALA A 111 -17.86 -1.41 21.81
C ALA A 111 -18.11 -1.15 23.30
N ARG A 112 -18.08 -2.19 24.13
CA ARG A 112 -18.24 -2.09 25.59
C ARG A 112 -17.12 -1.28 26.22
N THR A 113 -15.88 -1.50 25.80
CA THR A 113 -14.72 -0.73 26.28
C THR A 113 -14.87 0.76 25.96
N ILE A 114 -15.30 1.12 24.74
CA ILE A 114 -15.58 2.52 24.38
C ILE A 114 -16.65 3.11 25.32
N ALA A 115 -17.75 2.38 25.54
CA ALA A 115 -18.81 2.85 26.44
C ALA A 115 -18.30 3.03 27.88
N GLY A 116 -17.50 2.08 28.38
CA GLY A 116 -16.88 2.16 29.71
C GLY A 116 -15.94 3.36 29.88
N MET A 117 -15.13 3.65 28.86
CA MET A 117 -14.29 4.87 28.85
C MET A 117 -15.14 6.14 28.95
N ILE A 118 -16.27 6.22 28.22
CA ILE A 118 -17.18 7.37 28.27
C ILE A 118 -17.86 7.48 29.65
N GLU A 119 -18.26 6.37 30.25
CA GLU A 119 -18.90 6.35 31.59
C GLU A 119 -18.00 6.87 32.70
N LYS A 120 -16.69 6.64 32.59
CA LYS A 120 -15.70 7.10 33.57
C LYS A 120 -15.33 8.57 33.42
N LEU A 121 -15.74 9.25 32.34
CA LEU A 121 -15.47 10.66 32.16
C LEU A 121 -16.22 11.50 33.22
N PRO A 122 -15.70 12.68 33.59
CA PRO A 122 -16.40 13.60 34.48
C PRO A 122 -17.79 13.98 33.94
N PRO A 123 -18.81 14.14 34.78
CA PRO A 123 -20.18 14.48 34.35
C PRO A 123 -20.29 15.71 33.45
N TRP A 124 -19.44 16.71 33.65
CA TRP A 124 -19.43 17.93 32.87
C TRP A 124 -18.86 17.76 31.45
N MET A 125 -18.10 16.69 31.18
CA MET A 125 -17.49 16.38 29.88
C MET A 125 -18.39 15.46 29.05
N ARG A 126 -19.19 14.64 29.68
CA ARG A 126 -20.14 13.72 29.01
C ARG A 126 -21.29 14.50 28.34
N PRO A 127 -21.89 13.99 27.27
CA PRO A 127 -23.16 14.50 26.76
C PRO A 127 -24.20 14.55 27.88
N ARG A 128 -25.01 15.63 27.92
CA ARG A 128 -25.96 15.87 29.03
C ARG A 128 -27.20 15.00 28.89
N GLY A 129 -27.75 14.53 30.03
CA GLY A 129 -28.98 13.75 30.07
C GLY A 129 -28.75 12.25 29.89
N GLY A 130 -29.81 11.55 29.48
CA GLY A 130 -29.80 10.09 29.30
C GLY A 130 -29.98 9.29 30.59
N GLN A 131 -29.93 7.97 30.51
CA GLN A 131 -30.14 7.05 31.61
C GLN A 131 -29.14 7.28 32.74
N GLY A 132 -29.64 7.58 33.94
CA GLY A 132 -28.80 7.82 35.12
C GLY A 132 -27.85 9.03 34.99
N GLY A 133 -28.05 9.93 34.04
CA GLY A 133 -27.18 11.09 33.82
C GLY A 133 -25.83 10.77 33.18
N LEU A 134 -25.67 9.56 32.64
CA LEU A 134 -24.42 9.05 32.06
C LEU A 134 -24.20 9.49 30.60
N GLY A 135 -25.13 10.23 29.99
CA GLY A 135 -25.03 10.70 28.62
C GLY A 135 -25.47 9.69 27.56
N PHE A 136 -25.95 8.51 27.97
CA PHE A 136 -26.49 7.49 27.08
C PHE A 136 -28.01 7.61 26.96
N ASP A 137 -28.50 7.62 25.73
CA ASP A 137 -29.93 7.54 25.40
C ASP A 137 -30.37 6.07 25.31
N LYS A 138 -29.56 5.23 24.64
CA LYS A 138 -29.74 3.78 24.57
C LYS A 138 -28.40 3.06 24.70
N ARG A 139 -28.42 1.88 25.30
CA ARG A 139 -27.26 1.02 25.44
C ARG A 139 -27.64 -0.46 25.40
N SER A 140 -26.88 -1.22 24.65
CA SER A 140 -26.88 -2.68 24.63
C SER A 140 -25.43 -3.19 24.67
N GLU A 141 -25.22 -4.48 24.65
CA GLU A 141 -23.87 -5.05 24.60
C GLU A 141 -23.14 -4.69 23.31
N GLN A 142 -23.85 -4.65 22.18
CA GLN A 142 -23.28 -4.44 20.84
C GLN A 142 -23.46 -3.02 20.29
N SER A 143 -24.13 -2.13 21.02
CA SER A 143 -24.38 -0.78 20.54
C SER A 143 -24.70 0.20 21.65
N PHE A 144 -24.40 1.46 21.42
CA PHE A 144 -24.87 2.56 22.25
C PHE A 144 -25.26 3.77 21.41
N ILE A 145 -26.11 4.60 21.96
CA ILE A 145 -26.51 5.91 21.43
C ILE A 145 -26.31 6.92 22.55
N LEU A 146 -25.56 7.97 22.25
CA LEU A 146 -25.38 9.10 23.16
C LEU A 146 -26.44 10.18 22.92
N THR A 147 -26.73 10.96 23.95
CA THR A 147 -27.71 12.07 23.91
C THR A 147 -27.31 13.20 22.94
N ASN A 148 -26.04 13.27 22.51
CA ASN A 148 -25.58 14.17 21.44
C ASN A 148 -25.82 13.62 20.02
N GLY A 149 -26.51 12.48 19.90
CA GLY A 149 -26.82 11.79 18.64
C GLY A 149 -25.75 10.85 18.13
N SER A 150 -24.57 10.80 18.76
CA SER A 150 -23.50 9.88 18.36
C SER A 150 -23.87 8.42 18.68
N LYS A 151 -23.44 7.49 17.81
CA LYS A 151 -23.84 6.07 17.87
C LYS A 151 -22.64 5.18 17.66
N CYS A 152 -22.65 4.02 18.28
CA CYS A 152 -21.68 2.96 18.02
C CYS A 152 -22.42 1.64 17.74
N TYR A 153 -21.96 0.92 16.74
CA TYR A 153 -22.48 -0.40 16.36
C TYR A 153 -21.32 -1.38 16.18
N ALA A 154 -21.36 -2.48 16.93
CA ALA A 154 -20.47 -3.60 16.74
C ALA A 154 -21.14 -4.66 15.85
N ALA A 155 -20.37 -5.23 14.93
CA ALA A 155 -20.81 -6.26 14.01
C ALA A 155 -19.68 -7.26 13.73
N THR A 156 -20.06 -8.42 13.23
CA THR A 156 -19.15 -9.39 12.60
C THR A 156 -19.58 -9.66 11.18
N VAL A 157 -18.67 -10.18 10.38
CA VAL A 157 -19.01 -10.64 9.04
C VAL A 157 -19.72 -12.00 9.15
N ASN A 158 -20.94 -12.07 8.65
CA ASN A 158 -21.62 -13.34 8.49
C ASN A 158 -21.19 -13.97 7.15
N PRO A 159 -20.48 -15.11 7.11
CA PRO A 159 -20.00 -15.71 5.88
C PRO A 159 -21.11 -16.11 4.87
N LYS A 160 -22.36 -16.28 5.37
CA LYS A 160 -23.52 -16.57 4.51
C LYS A 160 -24.18 -15.32 3.91
N ALA A 161 -23.86 -14.14 4.44
CA ALA A 161 -24.41 -12.86 3.99
C ALA A 161 -23.44 -11.70 4.27
N PRO A 162 -22.20 -11.74 3.77
CA PRO A 162 -21.14 -10.80 4.16
C PRO A 162 -21.48 -9.35 3.79
N THR A 163 -22.13 -9.12 2.66
CA THR A 163 -22.55 -7.79 2.19
C THR A 163 -23.61 -7.11 3.06
N LYS A 164 -24.18 -7.82 4.05
CA LYS A 164 -25.13 -7.24 5.03
C LYS A 164 -24.45 -6.60 6.24
N THR A 165 -23.15 -6.75 6.39
CA THR A 165 -22.37 -6.18 7.51
C THR A 165 -22.54 -4.67 7.53
N LEU A 166 -22.99 -4.11 8.66
CA LEU A 166 -23.29 -2.68 8.88
C LEU A 166 -24.24 -2.04 7.85
N ARG A 167 -24.95 -2.82 7.05
CA ARG A 167 -25.88 -2.29 6.03
C ARG A 167 -26.94 -1.40 6.67
N GLY A 168 -27.15 -0.21 6.10
CA GLY A 168 -28.13 0.79 6.59
C GLY A 168 -27.70 1.58 7.82
N LYS A 169 -26.43 1.51 8.25
CA LYS A 169 -25.94 2.22 9.44
C LYS A 169 -25.28 3.58 9.15
N ALA A 170 -25.11 4.01 7.93
CA ALA A 170 -24.55 5.32 7.57
C ALA A 170 -23.33 5.71 8.43
N VAL A 171 -22.25 4.93 8.33
CA VAL A 171 -21.07 5.00 9.21
C VAL A 171 -20.22 6.23 8.90
N THR A 172 -19.80 6.98 9.92
CA THR A 172 -18.87 8.10 9.83
C THR A 172 -17.41 7.63 9.98
N PHE A 173 -17.17 6.78 10.97
CA PHE A 173 -15.86 6.23 11.27
C PHE A 173 -15.96 4.71 11.44
N LEU A 174 -15.17 3.97 10.66
CA LEU A 174 -15.16 2.51 10.68
C LEU A 174 -13.86 1.99 11.26
N VAL A 175 -13.97 1.05 12.17
CA VAL A 175 -12.84 0.25 12.69
C VAL A 175 -13.04 -1.19 12.25
N ILE A 176 -12.04 -1.76 11.58
CA ILE A 176 -11.97 -3.20 11.29
C ILE A 176 -10.78 -3.74 12.06
N ASP A 177 -11.04 -4.46 13.15
CA ASP A 177 -9.99 -5.05 13.99
C ASP A 177 -9.78 -6.52 13.66
N GLU A 178 -8.55 -6.97 13.70
CA GLU A 178 -8.09 -8.31 13.30
C GLU A 178 -8.54 -8.70 11.87
N ALA A 179 -8.43 -7.74 10.94
CA ALA A 179 -8.93 -7.85 9.58
C ALA A 179 -8.40 -9.06 8.81
N ALA A 180 -7.13 -9.44 9.03
CA ALA A 180 -6.51 -10.59 8.37
C ALA A 180 -7.11 -11.95 8.82
N PHE A 181 -7.98 -11.97 9.83
CA PHE A 181 -8.62 -13.18 10.36
C PHE A 181 -10.13 -13.23 10.08
N ILE A 182 -10.66 -12.27 9.33
CA ILE A 182 -12.08 -12.20 8.99
C ILE A 182 -12.34 -12.92 7.67
N GLU A 183 -13.15 -13.96 7.71
CA GLU A 183 -13.60 -14.65 6.50
C GLU A 183 -14.50 -13.75 5.64
N LYS A 184 -14.31 -13.76 4.31
CA LYS A 184 -15.09 -12.99 3.33
C LYS A 184 -15.14 -11.48 3.60
N ILE A 185 -14.07 -10.94 4.14
CA ILE A 185 -13.95 -9.50 4.42
C ILE A 185 -13.98 -8.66 3.13
N ASP A 186 -13.53 -9.19 2.01
CA ASP A 186 -13.60 -8.60 0.68
C ASP A 186 -15.04 -8.34 0.22
N GLU A 187 -15.91 -9.35 0.34
CA GLU A 187 -17.35 -9.22 0.06
C GLU A 187 -18.03 -8.27 1.06
N ALA A 188 -17.64 -8.35 2.35
CA ALA A 188 -18.17 -7.48 3.39
C ALA A 188 -17.76 -6.02 3.16
N TRP A 189 -16.50 -5.77 2.79
CA TRP A 189 -15.99 -4.45 2.44
C TRP A 189 -16.81 -3.82 1.30
N THR A 190 -17.04 -4.57 0.22
CA THR A 190 -17.88 -4.14 -0.90
C THR A 190 -19.28 -3.74 -0.46
N GLY A 191 -19.86 -4.47 0.49
CA GLY A 191 -21.17 -4.15 1.07
C GLY A 191 -21.17 -2.92 2.00
N MET A 192 -20.05 -2.61 2.66
CA MET A 192 -19.91 -1.48 3.58
C MET A 192 -19.61 -0.15 2.88
N VAL A 193 -18.93 -0.15 1.74
CA VAL A 193 -18.53 1.07 1.00
C VAL A 193 -19.68 2.06 0.79
N PRO A 194 -20.90 1.65 0.35
CA PRO A 194 -22.00 2.60 0.20
C PRO A 194 -22.45 3.25 1.52
N ALA A 195 -22.34 2.52 2.65
CA ALA A 195 -22.70 3.04 3.97
C ALA A 195 -21.68 4.10 4.47
N LEU A 196 -20.43 3.98 4.02
CA LEU A 196 -19.34 4.92 4.35
C LEU A 196 -19.44 6.19 3.51
N SER A 197 -19.54 6.06 2.18
CA SER A 197 -19.37 7.15 1.23
C SER A 197 -20.32 8.34 1.47
N THR A 198 -21.58 8.08 1.71
CA THR A 198 -22.59 9.15 1.93
C THR A 198 -22.32 9.92 3.23
N ASN A 199 -22.11 9.19 4.33
CA ASN A 199 -21.98 9.84 5.64
C ASN A 199 -20.63 10.53 5.82
N GLN A 200 -19.57 9.95 5.27
CA GLN A 200 -18.23 10.57 5.27
C GLN A 200 -18.19 11.86 4.44
N LYS A 201 -18.92 11.93 3.32
CA LYS A 201 -19.09 13.15 2.55
C LYS A 201 -19.73 14.27 3.39
N HIS A 202 -20.78 13.96 4.15
CA HIS A 202 -21.42 14.93 5.05
C HIS A 202 -20.51 15.33 6.22
N ALA A 203 -19.79 14.37 6.81
CA ALA A 203 -18.84 14.64 7.88
C ALA A 203 -17.73 15.59 7.42
N ARG A 204 -17.16 15.34 6.24
CA ARG A 204 -16.15 16.21 5.61
C ARG A 204 -16.67 17.64 5.44
N ALA A 205 -17.88 17.80 4.92
CA ALA A 205 -18.48 19.12 4.72
C ALA A 205 -18.74 19.87 6.04
N ALA A 206 -18.97 19.13 7.14
CA ALA A 206 -19.23 19.67 8.48
C ALA A 206 -17.96 19.83 9.35
N GLY A 207 -16.76 19.51 8.84
CA GLY A 207 -15.51 19.52 9.60
C GLY A 207 -15.50 18.50 10.76
N VAL A 208 -16.26 17.41 10.62
CA VAL A 208 -16.27 16.30 11.58
C VAL A 208 -15.27 15.23 11.13
N PRO A 209 -14.38 14.73 12.00
CA PRO A 209 -13.46 13.66 11.64
C PRO A 209 -14.20 12.42 11.14
N TYR A 210 -13.68 11.82 10.07
CA TYR A 210 -14.26 10.65 9.42
C TYR A 210 -13.16 9.74 8.93
N GLY A 211 -13.49 8.51 8.57
CA GLY A 211 -12.50 7.63 7.96
C GLY A 211 -12.72 6.15 8.23
N THR A 212 -11.71 5.38 7.92
CA THR A 212 -11.66 3.95 8.18
C THR A 212 -10.25 3.56 8.63
N VAL A 213 -10.16 2.86 9.73
CA VAL A 213 -8.92 2.23 10.18
C VAL A 213 -9.07 0.71 10.15
N VAL A 214 -8.13 0.06 9.51
CA VAL A 214 -8.04 -1.40 9.40
C VAL A 214 -6.81 -1.85 10.18
N LEU A 215 -6.99 -2.69 11.18
CA LEU A 215 -5.94 -3.13 12.11
C LEU A 215 -5.78 -4.63 12.01
N SER A 216 -4.56 -5.15 11.90
CA SER A 216 -4.31 -6.58 12.06
C SER A 216 -2.85 -6.90 12.37
N THR A 217 -2.60 -8.04 13.03
CA THR A 217 -1.34 -8.77 12.86
C THR A 217 -1.33 -9.43 11.47
N PRO A 218 -0.16 -9.77 10.91
CA PRO A 218 -0.10 -10.53 9.67
C PRO A 218 -0.82 -11.87 9.78
N ASN A 219 -1.32 -12.35 8.67
CA ASN A 219 -1.81 -13.71 8.54
C ASN A 219 -1.28 -14.28 7.21
N LYS A 220 -1.96 -15.26 6.66
CA LYS A 220 -1.59 -15.88 5.39
C LYS A 220 -1.73 -14.91 4.23
N THR A 221 -0.87 -15.07 3.23
CA THR A 221 -0.95 -14.34 1.96
C THR A 221 -2.11 -14.81 1.08
N MET A 222 -2.70 -15.98 1.39
CA MET A 222 -3.81 -16.62 0.67
C MET A 222 -4.97 -16.98 1.61
N GLY A 223 -6.17 -17.15 1.05
CA GLY A 223 -7.37 -17.53 1.82
C GLY A 223 -7.79 -16.45 2.81
N VAL A 224 -8.09 -16.86 4.04
CA VAL A 224 -8.37 -15.92 5.12
C VAL A 224 -7.09 -15.15 5.44
N GLY A 225 -7.06 -13.87 5.17
CA GLY A 225 -5.87 -13.01 5.28
C GLY A 225 -5.45 -12.38 3.97
N ALA A 226 -5.77 -12.99 2.84
CA ALA A 226 -5.40 -12.50 1.51
C ALA A 226 -5.84 -11.05 1.28
N TRP A 227 -7.07 -10.70 1.62
CA TRP A 227 -7.59 -9.34 1.46
C TRP A 227 -6.75 -8.30 2.21
N PHE A 228 -6.37 -8.58 3.48
CA PHE A 228 -5.55 -7.67 4.28
C PHE A 228 -4.14 -7.56 3.69
N TYR A 229 -3.53 -8.69 3.31
CA TYR A 229 -2.24 -8.73 2.66
C TYR A 229 -2.21 -7.90 1.37
N GLN A 230 -3.14 -8.14 0.45
CA GLN A 230 -3.24 -7.44 -0.83
C GLN A 230 -3.46 -5.93 -0.65
N ARG A 231 -4.36 -5.53 0.27
CA ARG A 231 -4.59 -4.12 0.60
C ARG A 231 -3.34 -3.47 1.17
N TYR A 232 -2.66 -4.15 2.10
CA TYR A 232 -1.43 -3.63 2.70
C TYR A 232 -0.34 -3.44 1.64
N MET A 233 -0.17 -4.41 0.75
CA MET A 233 0.79 -4.34 -0.34
C MET A 233 0.45 -3.26 -1.36
N SER A 234 -0.82 -3.14 -1.74
CA SER A 234 -1.31 -2.06 -2.60
C SER A 234 -1.11 -0.68 -1.97
N ALA A 235 -1.32 -0.56 -0.66
CA ALA A 235 -1.07 0.67 0.09
C ALA A 235 0.43 1.04 0.13
N LEU A 236 1.31 0.05 0.34
CA LEU A 236 2.77 0.26 0.30
C LEU A 236 3.25 0.76 -1.07
N SER A 237 2.63 0.28 -2.15
CA SER A 237 2.96 0.72 -3.51
C SER A 237 2.22 2.00 -3.95
N GLY A 238 1.45 2.63 -3.06
CA GLY A 238 0.74 3.88 -3.36
C GLY A 238 -0.50 3.70 -4.27
N HIS A 239 -0.99 2.47 -4.47
CA HIS A 239 -2.12 2.16 -5.35
C HIS A 239 -3.43 1.90 -4.59
N ASP A 240 -3.47 2.18 -3.30
CA ASP A 240 -4.68 2.05 -2.47
C ASP A 240 -5.09 3.40 -1.89
N ILE A 241 -6.37 3.53 -1.52
CA ILE A 241 -6.86 4.68 -0.76
C ILE A 241 -6.31 4.69 0.67
N PHE A 242 -5.96 3.52 1.19
CA PHE A 242 -5.38 3.40 2.53
C PHE A 242 -3.92 3.82 2.56
N GLN A 243 -3.57 4.55 3.61
CA GLN A 243 -2.18 4.87 3.95
C GLN A 243 -1.63 3.78 4.89
N PRO A 244 -0.51 3.15 4.56
CA PRO A 244 0.05 2.10 5.40
C PRO A 244 0.68 2.69 6.66
N PHE A 245 0.54 1.96 7.75
CA PHE A 245 1.21 2.25 9.02
C PHE A 245 1.70 0.96 9.65
N VAL A 246 2.92 0.96 10.12
CA VAL A 246 3.52 -0.19 10.79
C VAL A 246 3.80 0.18 12.24
N ILE A 247 3.49 -0.73 13.15
CA ILE A 247 3.89 -0.64 14.54
C ILE A 247 4.41 -1.99 15.04
N HIS A 248 5.70 -2.02 15.29
CA HIS A 248 6.40 -3.16 15.83
C HIS A 248 6.43 -3.09 17.36
N TRP A 249 6.56 -4.22 18.05
CA TRP A 249 6.69 -4.22 19.51
C TRP A 249 7.89 -3.38 20.00
N LYS A 250 8.96 -3.28 19.21
CA LYS A 250 10.13 -2.44 19.48
C LYS A 250 9.84 -0.93 19.44
N ASP A 251 8.71 -0.53 18.86
CA ASP A 251 8.26 0.88 18.86
C ASP A 251 7.56 1.27 20.17
N ILE A 252 7.36 0.31 21.08
CA ILE A 252 6.76 0.51 22.40
C ILE A 252 7.87 0.44 23.44
N GLU A 253 8.24 1.59 23.97
CA GLU A 253 9.36 1.77 24.90
C GLU A 253 9.31 0.78 26.08
N GLU A 254 8.14 0.59 26.69
CA GLU A 254 7.94 -0.35 27.81
C GLU A 254 8.25 -1.80 27.44
N LEU A 255 7.96 -2.21 26.20
CA LEU A 255 8.23 -3.58 25.72
C LEU A 255 9.68 -3.73 25.23
N ALA A 256 10.21 -2.69 24.59
CA ALA A 256 11.58 -2.69 24.05
C ALA A 256 12.64 -2.64 25.15
N ASP A 257 12.34 -1.96 26.26
CA ASP A 257 13.25 -1.80 27.41
C ASP A 257 13.19 -3.00 28.37
N ASP A 258 12.22 -3.89 28.24
CA ASP A 258 12.14 -5.12 29.02
C ASP A 258 12.94 -6.26 28.37
N PRO A 259 14.10 -6.64 28.91
CA PRO A 259 14.99 -7.63 28.30
C PRO A 259 14.40 -9.05 28.27
N GLU A 260 13.40 -9.33 29.14
CA GLU A 260 12.79 -10.65 29.25
C GLU A 260 11.46 -10.75 28.45
N TRP A 261 10.89 -9.62 28.04
CA TRP A 261 9.58 -9.62 27.39
C TRP A 261 9.56 -10.49 26.12
N TYR A 262 10.51 -10.27 25.21
CA TYR A 262 10.56 -10.98 23.95
C TYR A 262 10.79 -12.49 24.13
N SER A 263 11.75 -12.88 24.98
CA SER A 263 12.01 -14.30 25.27
C SER A 263 10.78 -14.98 25.89
N THR A 264 10.12 -14.31 26.83
CA THR A 264 8.86 -14.80 27.44
C THR A 264 7.76 -14.97 26.40
N GLN A 265 7.59 -14.01 25.48
CA GLN A 265 6.61 -14.16 24.39
C GLN A 265 6.97 -15.35 23.48
N CYS A 266 8.24 -15.54 23.13
CA CYS A 266 8.68 -16.68 22.31
C CYS A 266 8.34 -18.02 23.02
N GLU A 267 8.60 -18.13 24.31
CA GLU A 267 8.26 -19.33 25.11
C GLU A 267 6.74 -19.56 25.14
N LEU A 268 5.93 -18.53 25.33
CA LEU A 268 4.46 -18.63 25.32
C LEU A 268 3.91 -19.09 23.96
N PHE A 269 4.60 -18.77 22.85
CA PHE A 269 4.29 -19.32 21.52
C PHE A 269 4.87 -20.72 21.30
N GLY A 270 5.49 -21.33 22.32
CA GLY A 270 6.12 -22.63 22.23
C GLY A 270 7.39 -22.65 21.37
N ASN A 271 8.05 -21.51 21.24
CA ASN A 271 9.22 -21.30 20.36
C ASN A 271 8.93 -21.69 18.90
N ASP A 272 7.67 -21.59 18.46
CA ASP A 272 7.28 -21.84 17.07
C ASP A 272 7.71 -20.64 16.20
N PRO A 273 8.71 -20.82 15.30
CA PRO A 273 9.25 -19.71 14.52
C PRO A 273 8.19 -19.02 13.67
N LYS A 274 7.21 -19.76 13.13
CA LYS A 274 6.16 -19.20 12.28
C LYS A 274 5.21 -18.30 13.07
N LYS A 275 4.84 -18.71 14.27
CA LYS A 275 4.00 -17.88 15.15
C LYS A 275 4.73 -16.64 15.63
N ILE A 276 6.01 -16.77 15.99
CA ILE A 276 6.86 -15.64 16.39
C ILE A 276 6.98 -14.64 15.24
N GLN A 277 7.32 -15.12 14.05
CA GLN A 277 7.42 -14.28 12.85
C GLN A 277 6.10 -13.56 12.56
N GLN A 278 4.96 -14.25 12.65
CA GLN A 278 3.65 -13.68 12.40
C GLN A 278 3.23 -12.68 13.49
N GLU A 279 3.28 -13.07 14.75
CA GLU A 279 2.64 -12.30 15.83
C GLU A 279 3.54 -11.17 16.39
N LEU A 280 4.87 -11.35 16.33
CA LEU A 280 5.84 -10.38 16.85
C LEU A 280 6.60 -9.66 15.74
N GLU A 281 7.12 -10.40 14.74
CA GLU A 281 8.04 -9.85 13.74
C GLU A 281 7.35 -9.33 12.46
N LEU A 282 6.03 -9.27 12.45
CA LEU A 282 5.21 -8.68 11.38
C LEU A 282 5.37 -9.36 10.01
N LYS A 283 5.77 -10.62 9.99
CA LYS A 283 5.94 -11.36 8.74
C LYS A 283 4.65 -12.08 8.34
N PHE A 284 4.27 -11.92 7.08
CA PHE A 284 3.18 -12.69 6.51
C PHE A 284 3.64 -14.14 6.27
N VAL A 285 2.81 -15.09 6.69
CA VAL A 285 3.13 -16.52 6.52
C VAL A 285 2.81 -16.94 5.09
N SER A 286 3.80 -17.49 4.37
CA SER A 286 3.56 -18.06 3.05
C SER A 286 2.59 -19.24 3.14
N SER A 287 1.68 -19.31 2.18
CA SER A 287 0.71 -20.40 2.12
C SER A 287 1.33 -21.65 1.47
N LYS A 288 0.80 -22.84 1.70
CA LYS A 288 1.15 -24.01 0.91
C LYS A 288 0.85 -23.71 -0.57
N GLY A 289 1.91 -23.74 -1.41
CA GLY A 289 1.79 -23.46 -2.84
C GLY A 289 2.50 -22.21 -3.33
N SER A 290 3.17 -21.46 -2.46
CA SER A 290 4.07 -20.37 -2.90
C SER A 290 5.06 -20.91 -3.94
N PHE A 291 5.31 -20.12 -5.00
CA PHE A 291 6.23 -20.52 -6.05
C PHE A 291 7.68 -20.45 -5.60
N PHE A 292 8.04 -19.40 -4.87
CA PHE A 292 9.37 -19.26 -4.27
C PHE A 292 9.41 -19.83 -2.85
N ASP A 293 10.59 -20.28 -2.44
CA ASP A 293 10.87 -20.72 -1.09
C ASP A 293 10.79 -19.54 -0.09
N GLU A 294 10.46 -19.87 1.18
CA GLU A 294 10.23 -18.87 2.23
C GLU A 294 11.46 -17.96 2.45
N GLU A 295 12.67 -18.51 2.36
CA GLU A 295 13.93 -17.75 2.48
C GLU A 295 14.08 -16.69 1.38
N ILE A 296 13.69 -17.02 0.15
CA ILE A 296 13.74 -16.10 -1.00
C ILE A 296 12.70 -15.00 -0.83
N ILE A 297 11.49 -15.35 -0.42
CA ILE A 297 10.42 -14.40 -0.12
C ILE A 297 10.85 -13.40 0.95
N GLU A 298 11.45 -13.88 2.03
CA GLU A 298 11.98 -13.02 3.10
C GLU A 298 13.06 -12.07 2.59
N LYS A 299 14.02 -12.56 1.81
CA LYS A 299 15.06 -11.72 1.22
C LYS A 299 14.50 -10.65 0.29
N LEU A 300 13.55 -11.01 -0.59
CA LEU A 300 12.88 -10.05 -1.48
C LEU A 300 12.15 -8.95 -0.71
N GLN A 301 11.45 -9.31 0.35
CA GLN A 301 10.71 -8.35 1.18
C GLN A 301 11.64 -7.43 1.96
N GLU A 302 12.66 -7.98 2.61
CA GLU A 302 13.58 -7.20 3.44
C GLU A 302 14.41 -6.22 2.60
N GLN A 303 14.98 -6.67 1.49
CA GLN A 303 15.83 -5.82 0.65
C GLN A 303 15.09 -4.71 -0.08
N THR A 304 13.81 -4.92 -0.43
CA THR A 304 13.02 -3.91 -1.17
C THR A 304 12.20 -3.00 -0.27
N LYS A 305 12.15 -3.29 1.02
CA LYS A 305 11.34 -2.58 2.02
C LYS A 305 11.60 -1.06 2.05
N ASP A 306 12.89 -0.69 2.09
CA ASP A 306 13.34 0.69 2.22
C ASP A 306 13.98 1.23 0.92
N LEU A 307 13.96 0.43 -0.18
CA LEU A 307 14.46 0.86 -1.47
C LEU A 307 13.47 1.80 -2.15
N GLU A 308 13.92 3.03 -2.39
CA GLU A 308 13.19 4.00 -3.18
C GLU A 308 13.85 4.16 -4.54
N PRO A 309 13.08 4.24 -5.64
CA PRO A 309 13.65 4.57 -6.95
C PRO A 309 14.25 5.98 -6.93
N ILE A 310 15.28 6.20 -7.72
CA ILE A 310 15.91 7.54 -7.85
C ILE A 310 14.95 8.54 -8.48
N GLU A 311 13.95 8.04 -9.23
CA GLU A 311 12.93 8.85 -9.87
C GLU A 311 11.61 8.09 -9.99
N LYS A 312 10.47 8.79 -9.78
CA LYS A 312 9.10 8.31 -9.98
C LYS A 312 8.35 9.30 -10.86
N THR A 313 7.88 8.85 -12.02
CA THR A 313 7.12 9.69 -12.95
C THR A 313 5.75 9.07 -13.24
N LYS A 314 4.68 9.84 -13.05
CA LYS A 314 3.33 9.42 -13.45
C LYS A 314 3.13 9.65 -14.94
N TYR A 315 2.72 8.61 -15.66
CA TYR A 315 2.44 8.68 -17.08
C TYR A 315 1.37 7.65 -17.49
N ALA A 316 0.44 8.06 -18.36
CA ALA A 316 -0.54 7.18 -19.01
C ALA A 316 -1.25 6.20 -18.06
N ASN A 317 -1.87 6.72 -16.97
CA ASN A 317 -2.54 5.94 -15.92
C ASN A 317 -1.66 4.87 -15.26
N GLY A 318 -0.35 5.11 -15.22
CA GLY A 318 0.64 4.27 -14.56
C GLY A 318 1.80 5.08 -14.03
N GLU A 319 2.84 4.39 -13.61
CA GLU A 319 4.04 5.00 -13.07
C GLU A 319 5.30 4.35 -13.63
N ILE A 320 6.25 5.19 -13.98
CA ILE A 320 7.63 4.85 -14.29
C ILE A 320 8.46 4.95 -13.02
N TRP A 321 9.22 3.91 -12.70
CA TRP A 321 10.18 3.89 -11.60
C TRP A 321 11.58 3.63 -12.15
N LYS A 322 12.51 4.52 -11.87
CA LYS A 322 13.90 4.44 -12.31
C LYS A 322 14.80 4.15 -11.11
N PHE A 323 15.65 3.15 -11.20
CA PHE A 323 16.55 2.71 -10.13
C PHE A 323 18.01 3.03 -10.40
N ALA A 324 18.39 3.13 -11.67
CA ALA A 324 19.76 3.49 -12.07
C ALA A 324 19.79 4.26 -13.38
N GLU A 325 20.79 5.14 -13.55
CA GLU A 325 21.09 5.80 -14.80
C GLU A 325 21.68 4.82 -15.83
N PRO A 326 21.43 5.01 -17.12
CA PRO A 326 22.06 4.20 -18.16
C PRO A 326 23.58 4.43 -18.17
N ILE A 327 24.33 3.35 -18.31
CA ILE A 327 25.80 3.40 -18.36
C ILE A 327 26.23 3.28 -19.81
N LYS A 328 27.02 4.24 -20.27
CA LYS A 328 27.56 4.22 -21.65
C LYS A 328 28.34 2.95 -21.92
N GLY A 329 28.04 2.29 -23.02
CA GLY A 329 28.68 1.05 -23.43
C GLY A 329 28.07 -0.22 -22.82
N ARG A 330 27.07 -0.11 -21.95
CA ARG A 330 26.32 -1.25 -21.41
C ARG A 330 25.16 -1.62 -22.31
N SER A 331 24.87 -2.92 -22.33
CA SER A 331 23.68 -3.47 -22.98
C SER A 331 22.64 -3.82 -21.95
N TYR A 332 21.36 -3.68 -22.32
CA TYR A 332 20.22 -3.95 -21.46
C TYR A 332 19.30 -4.99 -22.12
N ILE A 333 18.46 -5.63 -21.30
CA ILE A 333 17.37 -6.47 -21.79
C ILE A 333 16.05 -5.95 -21.21
N ILE A 334 15.10 -5.75 -22.11
CA ILE A 334 13.82 -5.10 -21.81
C ILE A 334 12.72 -6.12 -22.04
N GLY A 335 12.02 -6.49 -21.00
CA GLY A 335 10.80 -7.31 -21.08
C GLY A 335 9.56 -6.41 -21.20
N VAL A 336 8.63 -6.80 -22.07
CA VAL A 336 7.42 -6.01 -22.35
C VAL A 336 6.21 -6.93 -22.32
N ASP A 337 5.40 -6.82 -21.28
CA ASP A 337 4.12 -7.51 -21.13
C ASP A 337 2.97 -6.60 -21.50
N THR A 338 2.05 -7.09 -22.35
CA THR A 338 1.00 -6.28 -22.96
C THR A 338 -0.38 -6.68 -22.49
N ALA A 339 -1.12 -5.76 -21.89
CA ALA A 339 -2.50 -5.98 -21.46
C ALA A 339 -3.50 -5.00 -22.09
N PRO A 340 -4.77 -5.37 -22.23
CA PRO A 340 -5.83 -4.48 -22.68
C PRO A 340 -6.08 -3.33 -21.71
N ALA A 341 -6.22 -2.09 -22.21
CA ALA A 341 -6.49 -0.90 -21.36
C ALA A 341 -7.74 -1.05 -20.46
N HIS A 342 -8.74 -1.81 -20.90
CA HIS A 342 -9.99 -2.04 -20.18
C HIS A 342 -10.05 -3.38 -19.44
N GLY A 343 -8.94 -4.14 -19.38
CA GLY A 343 -8.82 -5.39 -18.64
C GLY A 343 -8.59 -5.20 -17.13
N GLU A 344 -8.47 -6.31 -16.41
CA GLU A 344 -8.02 -6.30 -15.00
C GLU A 344 -6.51 -6.17 -14.92
N ASP A 345 -5.77 -6.77 -15.86
CA ASP A 345 -4.31 -6.76 -15.96
C ASP A 345 -3.77 -5.40 -16.40
N LYS A 346 -2.52 -5.13 -16.05
CA LYS A 346 -1.80 -3.91 -16.41
C LYS A 346 -0.73 -4.24 -17.45
N SER A 347 -0.44 -3.29 -18.32
CA SER A 347 0.76 -3.36 -19.16
C SER A 347 2.00 -3.07 -18.30
N ALA A 348 3.07 -3.86 -18.51
CA ALA A 348 4.29 -3.77 -17.72
C ALA A 348 5.55 -3.80 -18.58
N VAL A 349 6.54 -3.02 -18.21
CA VAL A 349 7.89 -3.02 -18.81
C VAL A 349 8.91 -3.12 -17.69
N THR A 350 9.87 -4.04 -17.81
CA THR A 350 11.03 -4.13 -16.92
C THR A 350 12.32 -4.05 -17.70
N VAL A 351 13.29 -3.30 -17.20
CA VAL A 351 14.62 -3.15 -17.81
C VAL A 351 15.68 -3.65 -16.87
N TRP A 352 16.56 -4.49 -17.41
CA TRP A 352 17.62 -5.17 -16.67
C TRP A 352 18.97 -4.91 -17.31
N ASP A 353 19.98 -4.60 -16.52
CA ASP A 353 21.36 -4.58 -17.00
C ASP A 353 21.75 -5.99 -17.44
N TYR A 354 22.23 -6.15 -18.67
CA TYR A 354 22.49 -7.47 -19.23
C TYR A 354 23.65 -8.20 -18.53
N GLU A 355 24.63 -7.46 -18.00
CA GLU A 355 25.82 -8.02 -17.37
C GLU A 355 25.56 -8.33 -15.89
N THR A 356 25.05 -7.35 -15.12
CA THR A 356 24.85 -7.47 -13.67
C THR A 356 23.53 -8.09 -13.28
N LEU A 357 22.55 -8.13 -14.20
CA LEU A 357 21.15 -8.51 -13.98
C LEU A 357 20.38 -7.56 -13.07
N GLU A 358 20.96 -6.46 -12.61
CA GLU A 358 20.24 -5.53 -11.76
C GLU A 358 19.08 -4.87 -12.52
N GLN A 359 17.95 -4.77 -11.85
CA GLN A 359 16.80 -4.00 -12.33
C GLN A 359 17.14 -2.51 -12.33
N VAL A 360 17.00 -1.85 -13.48
CA VAL A 360 17.35 -0.43 -13.62
C VAL A 360 16.15 0.49 -13.85
N TRP A 361 15.04 -0.05 -14.37
CA TRP A 361 13.86 0.73 -14.68
C TRP A 361 12.62 -0.15 -14.81
N GLU A 362 11.44 0.40 -14.57
CA GLU A 362 10.17 -0.28 -14.82
C GLU A 362 9.02 0.70 -15.10
N TYR A 363 8.00 0.21 -15.77
CA TYR A 363 6.68 0.83 -15.90
C TYR A 363 5.59 -0.19 -15.57
N GLN A 364 4.52 0.26 -14.92
CA GLN A 364 3.28 -0.51 -14.76
C GLN A 364 2.08 0.43 -14.79
N GLY A 365 1.07 0.11 -15.61
CA GLY A 365 -0.14 0.92 -15.70
C GLY A 365 -1.19 0.37 -16.66
N LYS A 366 -2.39 0.94 -16.60
CA LYS A 366 -3.48 0.70 -17.54
C LYS A 366 -3.52 1.83 -18.56
N CYS A 367 -3.00 1.62 -19.74
CA CYS A 367 -2.89 2.65 -20.77
C CYS A 367 -3.36 2.18 -22.14
N GLU A 368 -3.69 3.13 -22.99
CA GLU A 368 -4.00 2.87 -24.38
C GLU A 368 -2.75 2.42 -25.12
N VAL A 369 -2.92 1.64 -26.17
CA VAL A 369 -1.80 1.03 -26.93
C VAL A 369 -0.80 2.08 -27.43
N GLN A 370 -1.28 3.25 -27.88
CA GLN A 370 -0.39 4.30 -28.37
C GLN A 370 0.52 4.87 -27.28
N ASP A 371 -0.03 5.10 -26.08
CA ASP A 371 0.75 5.55 -24.94
C ASP A 371 1.75 4.47 -24.50
N TYR A 372 1.33 3.21 -24.54
CA TYR A 372 2.22 2.10 -24.22
C TYR A 372 3.39 1.95 -25.20
N VAL A 373 3.14 2.10 -26.51
CA VAL A 373 4.20 2.15 -27.53
C VAL A 373 5.22 3.23 -27.20
N ASN A 374 4.76 4.40 -26.77
CA ASN A 374 5.64 5.50 -26.41
C ASN A 374 6.51 5.17 -25.17
N ILE A 375 5.94 4.48 -24.18
CA ILE A 375 6.67 4.01 -22.99
C ILE A 375 7.75 3.00 -23.37
N VAL A 376 7.39 2.01 -24.19
CA VAL A 376 8.33 0.99 -24.68
C VAL A 376 9.44 1.63 -25.51
N PHE A 377 9.09 2.56 -26.39
CA PHE A 377 10.05 3.32 -27.19
C PHE A 377 10.99 4.16 -26.32
N LEU A 378 10.47 4.81 -25.27
CA LEU A 378 11.27 5.55 -24.30
C LEU A 378 12.29 4.64 -23.60
N ALA A 379 11.84 3.52 -23.05
CA ALA A 379 12.73 2.56 -22.39
C ALA A 379 13.83 2.06 -23.34
N ALA A 380 13.46 1.71 -24.58
CA ALA A 380 14.39 1.21 -25.60
C ALA A 380 15.43 2.24 -26.06
N ASN A 381 15.13 3.52 -25.96
CA ASN A 381 16.09 4.59 -26.25
C ASN A 381 17.02 4.90 -25.09
N ILE A 382 16.48 4.94 -23.86
CA ILE A 382 17.27 5.23 -22.65
C ILE A 382 18.24 4.08 -22.35
N TYR A 383 17.78 2.84 -22.49
CA TYR A 383 18.53 1.63 -22.15
C TYR A 383 18.75 0.76 -23.40
N PRO A 384 19.81 1.03 -24.20
CA PRO A 384 20.06 0.30 -25.45
C PRO A 384 20.31 -1.19 -25.22
N GLY A 385 19.66 -2.06 -26.00
CA GLY A 385 19.84 -3.50 -25.87
C GLY A 385 18.83 -4.33 -26.64
N SER A 386 18.34 -5.39 -26.04
CA SER A 386 17.33 -6.27 -26.62
C SER A 386 15.94 -6.00 -26.07
N LEU A 387 14.98 -5.77 -26.96
CA LEU A 387 13.59 -5.48 -26.65
C LEU A 387 12.74 -6.73 -26.90
N VAL A 388 12.28 -7.36 -25.83
CA VAL A 388 11.50 -8.61 -25.85
C VAL A 388 10.03 -8.28 -25.62
N ILE A 389 9.23 -8.26 -26.68
CA ILE A 389 7.80 -7.92 -26.63
C ILE A 389 6.98 -9.19 -26.71
N GLU A 390 6.02 -9.39 -25.79
CA GLU A 390 5.04 -10.46 -25.90
C GLU A 390 4.08 -10.21 -27.05
N LEU A 391 3.95 -11.19 -27.96
CA LEU A 391 3.11 -11.07 -29.16
C LEU A 391 1.62 -11.34 -28.90
N ASN A 392 1.29 -11.88 -27.73
CA ASN A 392 -0.10 -12.12 -27.36
C ASN A 392 -0.83 -10.78 -27.15
N SER A 393 -2.17 -10.79 -27.21
CA SER A 393 -2.96 -9.59 -27.02
C SER A 393 -2.57 -8.45 -27.98
N TYR A 394 -2.17 -7.28 -27.51
CA TYR A 394 -1.80 -6.10 -28.30
C TYR A 394 -0.33 -6.06 -28.74
N GLY A 395 0.47 -7.05 -28.36
CA GLY A 395 1.92 -7.04 -28.65
C GLY A 395 2.25 -6.96 -30.15
N ASN A 396 1.47 -7.60 -31.01
CA ASN A 396 1.64 -7.46 -32.45
C ASN A 396 1.50 -6.00 -32.93
N GLN A 397 0.55 -5.24 -32.37
CA GLN A 397 0.36 -3.83 -32.72
C GLN A 397 1.51 -2.97 -32.22
N VAL A 398 2.04 -3.27 -31.02
CA VAL A 398 3.22 -2.60 -30.46
C VAL A 398 4.43 -2.83 -31.36
N VAL A 399 4.69 -4.08 -31.77
CA VAL A 399 5.79 -4.43 -32.68
C VAL A 399 5.63 -3.75 -34.04
N GLU A 400 4.45 -3.80 -34.64
CA GLU A 400 4.17 -3.17 -35.93
C GLU A 400 4.42 -1.66 -35.90
N THR A 401 4.09 -0.99 -34.79
CA THR A 401 4.32 0.45 -34.65
C THR A 401 5.79 0.79 -34.39
N LEU A 402 6.55 -0.11 -33.75
CA LEU A 402 7.94 0.12 -33.39
C LEU A 402 8.94 -0.27 -34.50
N LYS A 403 8.60 -1.23 -35.35
CA LYS A 403 9.54 -1.76 -36.35
C LYS A 403 10.09 -0.69 -37.34
N ASP A 404 9.29 0.34 -37.62
CA ASP A 404 9.65 1.44 -38.52
C ASP A 404 10.29 2.63 -37.79
N LYS A 405 10.42 2.53 -36.44
CA LYS A 405 11.07 3.58 -35.65
C LYS A 405 12.56 3.28 -35.48
N THR A 406 13.38 4.32 -35.69
CA THR A 406 14.81 4.23 -35.39
C THR A 406 15.02 4.26 -33.87
N MET A 407 15.61 3.22 -33.31
CA MET A 407 15.96 3.14 -31.89
C MET A 407 17.27 2.35 -31.70
N PRO A 408 18.02 2.62 -30.62
CA PRO A 408 19.27 1.92 -30.35
C PRO A 408 19.09 0.48 -29.86
N SER A 409 17.86 0.09 -29.53
CA SER A 409 17.54 -1.28 -29.10
C SER A 409 17.05 -2.13 -30.27
N ASN A 410 17.47 -3.40 -30.30
CA ASN A 410 17.00 -4.37 -31.27
C ASN A 410 15.74 -5.06 -30.80
N LEU A 411 14.76 -5.19 -31.70
CA LEU A 411 13.61 -6.07 -31.47
C LEU A 411 14.09 -7.52 -31.46
N TYR A 412 13.87 -8.22 -30.35
CA TYR A 412 14.13 -9.65 -30.27
C TYR A 412 13.19 -10.40 -31.22
N GLN A 413 13.73 -11.41 -31.89
CA GLN A 413 12.95 -12.28 -32.78
C GLN A 413 13.32 -13.75 -32.52
N GLU A 414 12.32 -14.59 -32.26
CA GLU A 414 12.50 -16.03 -32.16
C GLU A 414 13.04 -16.58 -33.49
N LYS A 415 14.08 -17.43 -33.45
CA LYS A 415 14.75 -17.99 -34.64
C LYS A 415 13.81 -18.68 -35.64
N THR A 416 12.68 -19.18 -35.17
CA THR A 416 11.69 -19.91 -35.99
C THR A 416 10.52 -19.04 -36.47
N LYS A 417 10.51 -17.76 -36.12
CA LYS A 417 9.42 -16.82 -36.41
C LYS A 417 9.85 -15.75 -37.42
N THR A 418 8.90 -15.25 -38.19
CA THR A 418 9.12 -14.15 -39.11
C THR A 418 8.77 -12.78 -38.52
N VAL A 419 8.00 -12.75 -37.45
CA VAL A 419 7.60 -11.53 -36.73
C VAL A 419 8.48 -11.37 -35.50
N PRO A 420 9.09 -10.20 -35.26
CA PRO A 420 9.80 -9.91 -34.03
C PRO A 420 8.89 -10.02 -32.82
N GLY A 421 9.44 -10.47 -31.69
CA GLY A 421 8.74 -10.64 -30.42
C GLY A 421 8.77 -12.08 -29.91
N LEU A 422 8.23 -12.30 -28.74
CA LEU A 422 8.13 -13.58 -28.04
C LEU A 422 6.70 -14.03 -27.96
N THR A 423 6.41 -15.30 -28.33
CA THR A 423 5.06 -15.85 -28.17
C THR A 423 4.96 -16.69 -26.90
N THR A 424 4.10 -16.29 -25.98
CA THR A 424 3.80 -17.08 -24.79
C THR A 424 2.86 -18.23 -25.14
N THR A 425 3.35 -19.43 -25.00
CA THR A 425 2.64 -20.70 -25.30
C THR A 425 2.69 -21.63 -24.10
N ALA A 426 1.95 -22.74 -24.18
CA ALA A 426 2.04 -23.82 -23.18
C ALA A 426 3.46 -24.42 -23.07
N LYS A 427 4.33 -24.24 -24.09
CA LYS A 427 5.72 -24.69 -24.07
C LYS A 427 6.69 -23.64 -23.55
N THR A 428 6.53 -22.38 -23.95
CA THR A 428 7.46 -21.29 -23.59
C THR A 428 7.18 -20.74 -22.19
N ARG A 429 5.93 -20.63 -21.76
CA ARG A 429 5.59 -20.11 -20.43
C ARG A 429 6.28 -20.86 -19.27
N PRO A 430 6.30 -22.21 -19.21
CA PRO A 430 7.03 -22.91 -18.17
C PRO A 430 8.53 -22.59 -18.15
N LEU A 431 9.17 -22.45 -19.31
CA LEU A 431 10.58 -22.08 -19.42
C LEU A 431 10.86 -20.64 -19.01
N MET A 432 9.92 -19.72 -19.27
CA MET A 432 10.00 -18.34 -18.77
C MET A 432 9.93 -18.31 -17.24
N ILE A 433 9.01 -19.05 -16.66
CA ILE A 433 8.84 -19.17 -15.21
C ILE A 433 10.05 -19.85 -14.57
N ASP A 434 10.62 -20.88 -15.22
CA ASP A 434 11.84 -21.55 -14.78
C ASP A 434 13.06 -20.60 -14.79
N ALA A 435 13.21 -19.79 -15.83
CA ALA A 435 14.26 -18.77 -15.88
C ALA A 435 14.07 -17.70 -14.78
N LEU A 436 12.84 -17.27 -14.54
CA LEU A 436 12.51 -16.35 -13.46
C LEU A 436 12.90 -16.94 -12.10
N TYR A 437 12.52 -18.21 -11.84
CA TYR A 437 12.85 -18.89 -10.59
C TYR A 437 14.37 -18.97 -10.38
N ASP A 438 15.12 -19.41 -11.39
CA ASP A 438 16.56 -19.60 -11.27
C ASP A 438 17.29 -18.29 -10.96
N TYR A 439 16.99 -17.22 -11.70
CA TYR A 439 17.68 -15.94 -11.48
C TYR A 439 17.29 -15.29 -10.15
N ILE A 440 16.02 -15.30 -9.79
CA ILE A 440 15.55 -14.69 -8.54
C ILE A 440 15.98 -15.52 -7.32
N SER A 441 16.00 -16.85 -7.42
CA SER A 441 16.43 -17.71 -6.31
C SER A 441 17.93 -17.60 -6.06
N GLN A 442 18.71 -17.46 -7.12
CA GLN A 442 20.16 -17.35 -7.02
C GLN A 442 20.62 -15.95 -6.62
N TYR A 443 19.93 -14.91 -7.11
CA TYR A 443 20.29 -13.49 -6.96
C TYR A 443 19.08 -12.63 -6.61
N PRO A 444 18.44 -12.81 -5.45
CA PRO A 444 17.27 -12.01 -5.09
C PRO A 444 17.57 -10.50 -5.06
N GLU A 445 18.82 -10.10 -4.77
CA GLU A 445 19.29 -8.72 -4.69
C GLU A 445 19.22 -7.93 -6.01
N ILE A 446 19.05 -8.62 -7.14
CA ILE A 446 18.88 -7.93 -8.45
C ILE A 446 17.55 -7.18 -8.55
N VAL A 447 16.54 -7.59 -7.78
CA VAL A 447 15.23 -6.92 -7.73
C VAL A 447 15.35 -5.64 -6.92
N LYS A 448 15.09 -4.51 -7.56
CA LYS A 448 15.10 -3.19 -6.91
C LYS A 448 13.69 -2.66 -6.65
N SER A 449 12.71 -3.18 -7.38
CA SER A 449 11.33 -2.75 -7.28
C SER A 449 10.57 -3.48 -6.19
N ARG A 450 10.01 -2.72 -5.26
CA ARG A 450 9.04 -3.22 -4.30
C ARG A 450 7.77 -3.76 -4.98
N ARG A 451 7.32 -3.15 -6.10
CA ARG A 451 6.15 -3.63 -6.87
C ARG A 451 6.41 -5.01 -7.46
N LEU A 452 7.56 -5.20 -8.12
CA LEU A 452 7.95 -6.49 -8.66
C LEU A 452 8.14 -7.54 -7.54
N ALA A 453 8.79 -7.17 -6.43
CA ALA A 453 8.95 -8.08 -5.29
C ALA A 453 7.61 -8.59 -4.76
N LEU A 454 6.59 -7.74 -4.73
CA LEU A 454 5.22 -8.10 -4.32
C LEU A 454 4.57 -9.09 -5.27
N GLU A 455 4.70 -8.89 -6.58
CA GLU A 455 4.18 -9.82 -7.58
C GLU A 455 4.88 -11.18 -7.48
N LEU A 456 6.22 -11.19 -7.34
CA LEU A 456 7.00 -12.42 -7.15
C LEU A 456 6.54 -13.21 -5.92
N VAL A 457 6.33 -12.54 -4.79
CA VAL A 457 5.80 -13.14 -3.55
C VAL A 457 4.38 -13.67 -3.74
N GLY A 458 3.59 -13.02 -4.61
CA GLY A 458 2.22 -13.40 -4.94
C GLY A 458 2.09 -14.57 -5.92
N LEU A 459 3.19 -15.08 -6.49
CA LEU A 459 3.15 -16.22 -7.41
C LEU A 459 2.91 -17.53 -6.67
N VAL A 460 2.02 -18.36 -7.23
CA VAL A 460 1.64 -19.65 -6.65
C VAL A 460 1.67 -20.77 -7.68
N SER A 461 2.08 -21.97 -7.25
CA SER A 461 2.02 -23.19 -8.03
C SER A 461 0.65 -23.85 -7.85
N LYS A 462 -0.16 -23.86 -8.90
CA LYS A 462 -1.46 -24.56 -8.90
C LYS A 462 -1.29 -26.07 -8.97
N PRO A 463 -2.29 -26.86 -8.56
CA PRO A 463 -2.27 -28.32 -8.68
C PRO A 463 -2.04 -28.83 -10.12
N SER A 464 -2.36 -28.01 -11.12
CA SER A 464 -2.08 -28.27 -12.54
C SER A 464 -0.59 -28.16 -12.93
N GLY A 465 0.27 -27.71 -12.02
CA GLY A 465 1.66 -27.36 -12.29
C GLY A 465 1.85 -25.98 -12.92
N ARG A 466 0.77 -25.23 -13.17
CA ARG A 466 0.86 -23.87 -13.69
C ARG A 466 1.19 -22.90 -12.56
N VAL A 467 2.14 -22.00 -12.82
CA VAL A 467 2.48 -20.88 -11.93
C VAL A 467 1.78 -19.62 -12.46
N GLU A 468 1.08 -18.94 -11.57
CA GLU A 468 0.33 -17.71 -11.86
C GLU A 468 0.15 -16.89 -10.59
N ALA A 469 -0.27 -15.63 -10.73
CA ALA A 469 -0.63 -14.82 -9.58
C ALA A 469 -1.76 -15.46 -8.77
N ASP A 470 -1.69 -15.35 -7.46
CA ASP A 470 -2.79 -15.75 -6.59
C ASP A 470 -4.01 -14.84 -6.77
N THR A 471 -5.17 -15.32 -6.32
CA THR A 471 -6.43 -14.56 -6.45
C THR A 471 -6.31 -13.14 -5.88
N GLY A 472 -6.49 -12.14 -6.74
CA GLY A 472 -6.38 -10.72 -6.40
C GLY A 472 -4.95 -10.17 -6.41
N CYS A 473 -3.94 -10.96 -6.78
CA CYS A 473 -2.60 -10.50 -7.11
C CYS A 473 -2.46 -10.31 -8.62
N HIS A 474 -1.42 -9.59 -9.02
CA HIS A 474 -1.01 -9.40 -10.41
C HIS A 474 0.34 -10.06 -10.64
N ASP A 475 0.65 -10.42 -11.90
CA ASP A 475 1.93 -10.99 -12.33
C ASP A 475 2.53 -10.26 -13.55
N ASP A 476 2.05 -9.06 -13.84
CA ASP A 476 2.41 -8.31 -15.05
C ASP A 476 3.92 -7.95 -15.10
N LEU A 477 4.46 -7.37 -14.02
CA LEU A 477 5.91 -7.10 -13.88
C LEU A 477 6.72 -8.39 -13.80
N ALA A 478 6.20 -9.41 -13.11
CA ALA A 478 6.85 -10.71 -12.99
C ALA A 478 6.94 -11.42 -14.35
N LEU A 479 5.89 -11.35 -15.19
CA LEU A 479 5.90 -11.89 -16.55
C LEU A 479 6.83 -11.11 -17.47
N SER A 480 6.82 -9.78 -17.38
CA SER A 480 7.77 -8.93 -18.08
C SER A 480 9.22 -9.31 -17.76
N ALA A 481 9.55 -9.50 -16.47
CA ALA A 481 10.87 -9.99 -16.04
C ALA A 481 11.17 -11.41 -16.55
N ALA A 482 10.19 -12.32 -16.46
CA ALA A 482 10.32 -13.69 -16.91
C ALA A 482 10.68 -13.80 -18.40
N MET A 483 10.11 -12.93 -19.25
CA MET A 483 10.44 -12.85 -20.68
C MET A 483 11.88 -12.41 -20.91
N ALA A 484 12.33 -11.38 -20.22
CA ALA A 484 13.71 -10.91 -20.30
C ALA A 484 14.69 -11.99 -19.89
N PHE A 485 14.44 -12.67 -18.76
CA PHE A 485 15.28 -13.74 -18.24
C PHE A 485 15.26 -15.00 -19.12
N TYR A 486 14.10 -15.34 -19.70
CA TYR A 486 14.00 -16.44 -20.65
C TYR A 486 14.90 -16.24 -21.85
N VAL A 487 14.82 -15.07 -22.50
CA VAL A 487 15.62 -14.75 -23.68
C VAL A 487 17.11 -14.74 -23.31
N ARG A 488 17.48 -14.14 -22.18
CA ARG A 488 18.88 -14.12 -21.73
C ARG A 488 19.43 -15.53 -21.47
N LYS A 489 18.62 -16.44 -20.92
CA LYS A 489 19.05 -17.80 -20.56
C LYS A 489 19.08 -18.77 -21.74
N TYR A 490 18.05 -18.75 -22.58
CA TYR A 490 17.82 -19.80 -23.58
C TYR A 490 18.07 -19.36 -25.03
N ASP A 491 17.98 -18.08 -25.34
CA ASP A 491 18.23 -17.54 -26.66
C ASP A 491 18.92 -16.16 -26.58
N PRO A 492 20.16 -16.11 -26.03
CA PRO A 492 20.85 -14.85 -25.78
C PRO A 492 20.98 -14.04 -27.08
N PRO A 493 20.55 -12.78 -27.07
CA PRO A 493 20.63 -11.93 -28.24
C PRO A 493 22.10 -11.59 -28.56
N LEU A 494 22.35 -11.27 -29.81
CA LEU A 494 23.61 -10.64 -30.18
C LEU A 494 23.65 -9.26 -29.50
N LEU A 495 24.60 -9.11 -28.56
CA LEU A 495 24.76 -7.84 -27.84
C LEU A 495 25.11 -6.74 -28.82
N LEU A 496 24.39 -5.63 -28.75
CA LEU A 496 24.78 -4.42 -29.43
C LEU A 496 26.09 -3.93 -28.79
N ASN A 497 27.15 -3.85 -29.61
CA ASN A 497 28.33 -3.08 -29.21
C ASN A 497 27.88 -1.63 -29.08
N ALA A 498 27.67 -1.13 -27.88
CA ALA A 498 27.23 0.22 -27.58
C ALA A 498 28.22 1.32 -28.05
N SER A 499 29.36 0.92 -28.71
CA SER A 499 30.27 1.82 -29.40
C SER A 499 29.67 2.53 -30.65
N THR A 500 28.46 2.17 -31.06
CA THR A 500 27.77 2.79 -32.21
C THR A 500 26.89 4.00 -31.85
N LEU A 501 26.66 4.28 -30.56
CA LEU A 501 25.98 5.50 -30.15
C LEU A 501 26.95 6.67 -30.21
N ASN A 502 26.66 7.63 -31.07
CA ASN A 502 27.38 8.92 -31.12
C ASN A 502 27.23 9.63 -29.77
N ASP A 503 28.31 10.22 -29.25
CA ASP A 503 28.33 10.98 -27.99
C ASP A 503 27.24 12.06 -27.92
N SER A 504 26.86 12.64 -29.06
CA SER A 504 25.78 13.61 -29.16
C SER A 504 24.41 12.99 -28.84
N ALA A 505 24.07 11.82 -29.38
CA ALA A 505 22.78 11.16 -29.14
C ALA A 505 22.59 10.75 -27.66
N PHE A 506 23.66 10.26 -27.03
CA PHE A 506 23.62 9.93 -25.61
C PHE A 506 23.43 11.19 -24.74
N THR A 507 24.13 12.27 -25.05
CA THR A 507 24.01 13.56 -24.36
C THR A 507 22.63 14.17 -24.54
N ASP A 508 22.03 14.03 -25.72
CA ASP A 508 20.71 14.58 -26.04
C ASP A 508 19.59 13.76 -25.34
N ILE A 509 19.74 12.43 -25.24
CA ILE A 509 18.85 11.56 -24.44
C ILE A 509 18.91 11.93 -22.95
N MET A 510 20.10 12.21 -22.40
CA MET A 510 20.26 12.63 -21.02
C MET A 510 19.64 14.01 -20.76
N LYS A 511 19.76 14.96 -21.71
CA LYS A 511 19.08 16.27 -21.63
C LYS A 511 17.56 16.15 -21.69
N LEU A 512 17.02 15.21 -22.47
CA LEU A 512 15.58 14.94 -22.53
C LEU A 512 15.06 14.43 -21.19
N ASN A 513 15.84 13.62 -20.46
CA ASN A 513 15.52 13.19 -19.09
C ASN A 513 15.47 14.38 -18.10
N GLU A 514 16.45 15.29 -18.17
CA GLU A 514 16.47 16.49 -17.31
C GLU A 514 15.29 17.43 -17.58
N VAL A 515 14.82 17.51 -18.81
CA VAL A 515 13.66 18.35 -19.20
C VAL A 515 12.33 17.73 -18.82
N GLY A 516 12.21 16.42 -18.86
CA GLY A 516 11.01 15.70 -18.38
C GLY A 516 10.78 15.87 -16.88
N LEU A 517 11.84 16.16 -16.12
CA LEU A 517 11.81 16.35 -14.67
C LEU A 517 11.52 17.80 -14.26
N ALA A 518 11.87 18.78 -15.08
CA ALA A 518 11.65 20.20 -14.80
C ALA A 518 10.31 20.68 -15.38
N GLY A 519 9.22 20.47 -14.65
CA GLY A 519 7.85 20.83 -15.04
C GLY A 519 7.58 22.32 -15.25
N ASP A 520 8.59 23.17 -15.53
CA ASP A 520 8.43 24.63 -15.64
C ASP A 520 9.49 25.29 -16.56
N MET A 521 9.76 24.75 -17.74
CA MET A 521 10.56 25.49 -18.72
C MET A 521 9.84 25.65 -20.06
N ASN A 522 9.92 26.87 -20.61
CA ASN A 522 9.37 27.31 -21.89
C ASN A 522 9.75 26.34 -23.03
N ASN A 523 8.88 25.42 -23.34
CA ASN A 523 9.07 24.32 -24.29
C ASN A 523 9.41 24.77 -25.69
N GLU A 524 9.07 26.00 -26.10
CA GLU A 524 9.36 26.53 -27.43
C GLU A 524 10.87 26.76 -27.70
N ARG A 525 11.63 27.19 -26.71
CA ARG A 525 13.08 27.37 -26.83
C ARG A 525 13.83 26.05 -26.99
N LEU A 526 13.44 25.05 -26.25
CA LEU A 526 14.05 23.73 -26.32
C LEU A 526 13.73 23.03 -27.64
N ILE A 527 12.49 23.15 -28.13
CA ILE A 527 12.10 22.65 -29.45
C ILE A 527 12.90 23.34 -30.54
N GLN A 528 13.22 24.60 -30.39
CA GLN A 528 14.04 25.37 -31.35
C GLN A 528 15.51 24.96 -31.30
N ASP A 529 16.10 24.78 -30.14
CA ASP A 529 17.47 24.27 -29.95
C ASP A 529 17.65 22.85 -30.50
N ILE A 530 16.65 21.98 -30.30
CA ILE A 530 16.66 20.62 -30.88
C ILE A 530 16.54 20.66 -32.41
N ARG A 531 15.69 21.52 -32.97
CA ARG A 531 15.53 21.70 -34.42
C ARG A 531 16.80 22.21 -35.12
N GLU A 532 17.59 23.03 -34.46
CA GLU A 532 18.82 23.58 -35.00
C GLU A 532 20.02 22.61 -34.95
N ASN A 533 19.94 21.55 -34.11
CA ASN A 533 21.08 20.65 -33.84
C ASN A 533 20.91 19.20 -34.35
N ILE A 534 19.81 18.84 -35.00
CA ILE A 534 19.55 17.45 -35.45
C ILE A 534 19.40 17.39 -37.00
N ASP A 535 20.09 16.44 -37.61
CA ASP A 535 19.96 16.11 -39.05
C ASP A 535 18.50 15.68 -39.36
N ASN A 536 17.98 16.15 -40.50
CA ASN A 536 16.57 16.11 -40.91
C ASN A 536 15.88 14.73 -40.88
N ASN A 537 16.58 13.61 -40.71
CA ASN A 537 16.01 12.27 -40.72
C ASN A 537 15.65 11.72 -39.33
N SER A 538 15.99 12.40 -38.22
CA SER A 538 15.70 11.97 -36.86
C SER A 538 14.67 12.87 -36.15
N LEU A 539 14.25 13.95 -36.76
CA LEU A 539 13.45 15.02 -36.14
C LEU A 539 12.05 14.55 -35.70
N ASP A 540 11.38 13.75 -36.53
CA ASP A 540 10.00 13.33 -36.27
C ASP A 540 9.91 12.40 -35.06
N SER A 541 10.89 11.52 -34.85
CA SER A 541 10.94 10.61 -33.68
C SER A 541 11.13 11.36 -32.36
N TYR A 542 11.90 12.45 -32.35
CA TYR A 542 12.13 13.27 -31.15
C TYR A 542 10.95 14.19 -30.82
N ILE A 543 10.26 14.71 -31.86
CA ILE A 543 9.07 15.54 -31.68
C ILE A 543 7.94 14.71 -31.01
N ASP A 544 7.80 13.43 -31.37
CA ASP A 544 6.84 12.54 -30.78
C ASP A 544 7.14 12.30 -29.28
N ILE A 545 8.42 12.09 -28.92
CA ILE A 545 8.85 11.94 -27.52
C ILE A 545 8.57 13.23 -26.72
N LEU A 546 8.91 14.39 -27.28
CA LEU A 546 8.65 15.69 -26.64
C LEU A 546 7.15 15.96 -26.47
N SER A 547 6.31 15.50 -27.40
CA SER A 547 4.85 15.64 -27.30
C SER A 547 4.27 14.85 -26.12
N LEU A 548 4.97 13.81 -25.63
CA LEU A 548 4.58 13.01 -24.47
C LEU A 548 4.70 13.79 -23.15
N TYR A 549 5.68 14.69 -23.08
CA TYR A 549 5.93 15.49 -21.87
C TYR A 549 5.25 16.86 -21.89
N THR A 550 4.66 17.27 -23.02
CA THR A 550 4.06 18.62 -23.19
C THR A 550 2.54 18.65 -23.16
N LYS A 551 1.84 17.51 -23.18
CA LYS A 551 0.38 17.46 -22.99
C LYS A 551 0.04 17.31 -21.50
N LYS A 552 -0.38 18.44 -20.91
CA LYS A 552 -1.08 18.47 -19.63
C LYS A 552 -2.51 17.95 -19.77
#